data_2720586e8fdbd15455b4977f9c328c10
#
_entry.id   2720586e8fdbd15455b4977f9c328c10
#
_cell.length_a   1.000
_cell.length_b   1.000
_cell.length_c   1.000
_cell.angle_alpha   90.00
_cell.angle_beta   90.00
_cell.angle_gamma   90.00
#
_symmetry.space_group_name_H-M   'P 1'
#
loop_
_entity.id
_entity.type
_entity.pdbx_description
1 polymer ?
#
loop_
_entity_poly.entity_id
_entity_poly.type
_entity_poly.pdbx_seq_one_letter_code
_entity_poly.pdbx_strand_id
1 'polypeptide(L)'
;MLSLSCFSRRTLLPLLTTAALAACSAEAPPPPQAPVLSAAELEAANRAVFEALDPREQAASARFEMRNDGTAIDGTTGLMWMRCAFGQVWQAGSCAGEAKLINWHRALEAAEGFAFAGYGDWRLPTRDELTSLVYCSSGVRRAPDADGVPGTCEGDYRAPTLLRAVFADAPVHKYWSGTQDERHSFGAWGVSFVNGATGVGVQTEYVLLRLVRSTAHAPRQD
;
A
#
# COMPACT_ATOMS: atom_id res chain seq x y z
N MET A 1 2.48 -45.10 2.38
CA MET A 1 3.16 -46.18 1.67
C MET A 1 3.76 -45.58 0.41
N LEU A 2 5.01 -45.18 0.45
CA LEU A 2 5.73 -44.64 -0.71
C LEU A 2 7.04 -45.42 -0.80
N SER A 3 7.17 -46.18 -1.88
CA SER A 3 8.27 -47.07 -2.19
C SER A 3 9.47 -46.31 -2.71
N LEU A 4 10.59 -46.40 -2.03
CA LEU A 4 11.88 -45.90 -2.52
C LEU A 4 12.59 -47.06 -3.23
N SER A 5 12.76 -46.94 -4.57
CA SER A 5 13.64 -47.84 -5.34
C SER A 5 14.91 -47.10 -5.69
N CYS A 6 15.98 -47.44 -5.01
CA CYS A 6 17.32 -46.99 -5.34
C CYS A 6 18.04 -48.14 -6.07
N PHE A 7 18.31 -47.99 -7.39
CA PHE A 7 19.03 -48.98 -8.21
C PHE A 7 20.54 -48.71 -8.10
N SER A 8 21.24 -49.70 -7.54
CA SER A 8 22.70 -49.77 -7.49
C SER A 8 23.24 -50.45 -8.74
N ARG A 9 24.09 -49.81 -9.53
CA ARG A 9 25.01 -50.49 -10.47
C ARG A 9 26.43 -50.43 -9.92
N ARG A 10 26.97 -51.60 -9.59
CA ARG A 10 28.39 -51.85 -9.27
C ARG A 10 29.19 -51.83 -10.57
N THR A 11 30.22 -51.02 -10.62
CA THR A 11 31.43 -51.28 -11.43
C THR A 11 32.65 -51.03 -10.57
N LEU A 12 33.54 -52.02 -10.55
CA LEU A 12 34.80 -52.09 -9.80
C LEU A 12 35.89 -51.26 -10.49
N LEU A 13 36.64 -50.51 -9.74
CA LEU A 13 38.10 -50.33 -9.60
C LEU A 13 38.50 -48.94 -9.12
N PRO A 14 39.70 -48.66 -8.58
CA PRO A 14 39.83 -48.32 -7.18
C PRO A 14 40.42 -46.92 -6.88
N LEU A 15 40.36 -46.56 -5.61
CA LEU A 15 41.18 -45.56 -4.90
C LEU A 15 41.17 -44.09 -5.43
N LEU A 16 40.31 -43.31 -4.85
CA LEU A 16 40.68 -42.08 -4.11
C LEU A 16 39.42 -41.57 -3.41
N THR A 17 39.45 -41.68 -2.10
CA THR A 17 38.37 -41.30 -1.20
C THR A 17 38.26 -39.78 -1.12
N THR A 18 37.27 -39.19 -1.78
CA THR A 18 36.68 -37.94 -1.36
C THR A 18 35.18 -38.19 -1.14
N ALA A 19 34.81 -38.27 0.13
CA ALA A 19 33.40 -38.40 0.52
C ALA A 19 32.66 -37.11 0.15
N ALA A 20 31.96 -37.12 -0.97
CA ALA A 20 30.97 -36.08 -1.29
C ALA A 20 29.71 -36.36 -0.47
N LEU A 21 29.52 -35.64 0.61
CA LEU A 21 28.26 -35.55 1.33
C LEU A 21 27.24 -34.90 0.43
N ALA A 22 26.42 -35.70 -0.24
CA ALA A 22 25.21 -35.23 -0.92
C ALA A 22 24.21 -34.83 0.18
N ALA A 23 24.18 -33.56 0.55
CA ALA A 23 23.12 -33.00 1.36
C ALA A 23 21.83 -32.98 0.51
N CYS A 24 20.92 -33.91 0.78
CA CYS A 24 19.53 -33.79 0.29
C CYS A 24 18.90 -32.61 1.00
N SER A 25 18.87 -31.44 0.37
CA SER A 25 18.07 -30.32 0.83
C SER A 25 16.61 -30.70 0.63
N ALA A 26 15.92 -31.10 1.68
CA ALA A 26 14.48 -31.21 1.69
C ALA A 26 13.92 -29.77 1.61
N GLU A 27 13.34 -29.41 0.48
CA GLU A 27 12.62 -28.16 0.31
C GLU A 27 11.44 -28.12 1.29
N ALA A 28 11.40 -27.11 2.14
CA ALA A 28 10.32 -26.93 3.11
C ALA A 28 8.98 -26.80 2.36
N PRO A 29 7.88 -27.39 2.84
CA PRO A 29 6.59 -27.23 2.21
C PRO A 29 6.21 -25.74 2.16
N PRO A 30 5.55 -25.27 1.09
CA PRO A 30 5.11 -23.88 1.00
C PRO A 30 4.20 -23.55 2.18
N PRO A 31 4.25 -22.32 2.71
CA PRO A 31 3.38 -21.92 3.81
C PRO A 31 1.91 -22.07 3.41
N PRO A 32 1.02 -22.41 4.37
CA PRO A 32 -0.40 -22.53 4.08
C PRO A 32 -0.92 -21.23 3.48
N GLN A 33 -1.56 -21.34 2.32
CA GLN A 33 -2.19 -20.18 1.68
C GLN A 33 -3.38 -19.74 2.52
N ALA A 34 -3.50 -18.43 2.78
CA ALA A 34 -4.67 -17.87 3.43
C ALA A 34 -5.93 -18.20 2.60
N PRO A 35 -7.08 -18.47 3.24
CA PRO A 35 -8.31 -18.78 2.54
C PRO A 35 -8.69 -17.62 1.61
N VAL A 36 -8.96 -17.94 0.35
CA VAL A 36 -9.46 -16.97 -0.63
C VAL A 36 -10.95 -16.81 -0.38
N LEU A 37 -11.35 -15.64 0.13
CA LEU A 37 -12.76 -15.31 0.33
C LEU A 37 -13.47 -15.15 -1.02
N SER A 38 -14.70 -15.60 -1.11
CA SER A 38 -15.57 -15.30 -2.25
C SER A 38 -15.91 -13.79 -2.28
N ALA A 39 -16.35 -13.29 -3.44
CA ALA A 39 -16.75 -11.89 -3.58
C ALA A 39 -17.83 -11.49 -2.55
N ALA A 40 -18.79 -12.38 -2.29
CA ALA A 40 -19.85 -12.13 -1.32
C ALA A 40 -19.34 -12.07 0.14
N GLU A 41 -18.41 -12.95 0.50
CA GLU A 41 -17.78 -12.93 1.83
C GLU A 41 -16.94 -11.67 2.02
N LEU A 42 -16.24 -11.22 0.97
CA LEU A 42 -15.47 -9.98 1.00
C LEU A 42 -16.36 -8.75 1.14
N GLU A 43 -17.49 -8.69 0.42
CA GLU A 43 -18.50 -7.63 0.58
C GLU A 43 -19.10 -7.61 1.99
N ALA A 44 -19.41 -8.79 2.54
CA ALA A 44 -19.93 -8.90 3.90
C ALA A 44 -18.90 -8.43 4.93
N ALA A 45 -17.63 -8.81 4.80
CA ALA A 45 -16.55 -8.36 5.66
C ALA A 45 -16.34 -6.84 5.59
N ASN A 46 -16.30 -6.27 4.38
CA ASN A 46 -16.20 -4.82 4.18
C ASN A 46 -17.38 -4.07 4.81
N ARG A 47 -18.59 -4.61 4.66
CA ARG A 47 -19.81 -4.04 5.29
C ARG A 47 -19.72 -4.07 6.80
N ALA A 48 -19.32 -5.19 7.41
CA ALA A 48 -19.18 -5.31 8.86
C ALA A 48 -18.14 -4.32 9.41
N VAL A 49 -17.02 -4.15 8.72
CA VAL A 49 -16.00 -3.14 9.08
C VAL A 49 -16.61 -1.75 9.02
N PHE A 50 -17.36 -1.43 7.96
CA PHE A 50 -17.98 -0.11 7.78
C PHE A 50 -19.03 0.17 8.87
N GLU A 51 -19.88 -0.80 9.20
CA GLU A 51 -20.92 -0.68 10.24
C GLU A 51 -20.32 -0.52 11.65
N ALA A 52 -19.13 -1.03 11.89
CA ALA A 52 -18.42 -0.90 13.17
C ALA A 52 -17.70 0.46 13.34
N LEU A 53 -17.68 1.31 12.31
CA LEU A 53 -17.06 2.63 12.39
C LEU A 53 -17.91 3.62 13.18
N ASP A 54 -17.25 4.65 13.71
CA ASP A 54 -17.89 5.87 14.20
C ASP A 54 -18.75 6.50 13.07
N PRO A 55 -19.97 7.03 13.36
CA PRO A 55 -20.85 7.63 12.34
C PRO A 55 -20.19 8.73 11.51
N ARG A 56 -19.24 9.50 12.07
CA ARG A 56 -18.49 10.51 11.31
C ARG A 56 -17.51 9.88 10.33
N GLU A 57 -16.85 8.78 10.72
CA GLU A 57 -15.97 8.04 9.83
C GLU A 57 -16.76 7.34 8.72
N GLN A 58 -17.95 6.80 9.04
CA GLN A 58 -18.87 6.27 8.04
C GLN A 58 -19.25 7.33 7.01
N ALA A 59 -19.71 8.51 7.47
CA ALA A 59 -20.08 9.62 6.59
C ALA A 59 -18.89 10.09 5.71
N ALA A 60 -17.70 10.20 6.28
CA ALA A 60 -16.50 10.58 5.54
C ALA A 60 -16.06 9.50 4.52
N SER A 61 -16.28 8.22 4.83
CA SER A 61 -15.95 7.09 3.96
C SER A 61 -16.93 6.92 2.81
N ALA A 62 -18.18 7.41 2.94
CA ALA A 62 -19.24 7.28 1.95
C ALA A 62 -18.91 7.96 0.61
N ARG A 63 -17.95 8.89 0.56
CA ARG A 63 -17.48 9.49 -0.69
C ARG A 63 -16.66 8.52 -1.54
N PHE A 64 -16.17 7.39 -0.96
CA PHE A 64 -15.33 6.43 -1.66
C PHE A 64 -16.14 5.21 -2.13
N GLU A 65 -16.05 4.91 -3.41
CA GLU A 65 -16.45 3.62 -3.97
C GLU A 65 -15.29 2.62 -3.79
N MET A 66 -15.44 1.70 -2.83
CA MET A 66 -14.44 0.66 -2.57
C MET A 66 -14.62 -0.50 -3.52
N ARG A 67 -13.55 -0.90 -4.23
CA ARG A 67 -13.57 -1.99 -5.19
C ARG A 67 -12.83 -3.22 -4.64
N ASN A 68 -13.21 -4.39 -5.14
CA ASN A 68 -12.63 -5.67 -4.70
C ASN A 68 -11.24 -5.94 -5.30
N ASP A 69 -10.81 -5.11 -6.26
CA ASP A 69 -9.49 -5.16 -6.89
C ASP A 69 -8.39 -4.43 -6.10
N GLY A 70 -8.70 -3.93 -4.92
CA GLY A 70 -7.75 -3.17 -4.09
C GLY A 70 -7.67 -1.69 -4.42
N THR A 71 -8.66 -1.16 -5.16
CA THR A 71 -8.78 0.27 -5.46
C THR A 71 -9.96 0.92 -4.74
N ALA A 72 -9.93 2.23 -4.60
CA ALA A 72 -11.04 3.05 -4.12
C ALA A 72 -11.15 4.31 -4.97
N ILE A 73 -12.36 4.65 -5.44
CA ILE A 73 -12.62 5.86 -6.22
C ILE A 73 -13.19 6.91 -5.28
N ASP A 74 -12.54 8.06 -5.17
CA ASP A 74 -13.06 9.23 -4.48
C ASP A 74 -14.05 9.97 -5.41
N GLY A 75 -15.33 9.88 -5.12
CA GLY A 75 -16.40 10.51 -5.90
C GLY A 75 -16.37 12.03 -5.88
N THR A 76 -15.65 12.67 -4.95
CA THR A 76 -15.52 14.13 -4.90
C THR A 76 -14.42 14.66 -5.82
N THR A 77 -13.37 13.87 -6.05
CA THR A 77 -12.20 14.29 -6.83
C THR A 77 -12.08 13.57 -8.17
N GLY A 78 -12.80 12.46 -8.36
CA GLY A 78 -12.64 11.57 -9.52
C GLY A 78 -11.29 10.87 -9.55
N LEU A 79 -10.63 10.74 -8.41
CA LEU A 79 -9.35 10.04 -8.28
C LEU A 79 -9.56 8.60 -7.84
N MET A 80 -8.82 7.69 -8.46
CA MET A 80 -8.73 6.30 -8.03
C MET A 80 -7.43 6.08 -7.28
N TRP A 81 -7.54 5.56 -6.07
CA TRP A 81 -6.44 5.33 -5.14
C TRP A 81 -6.15 3.84 -4.98
N MET A 82 -4.88 3.47 -4.88
CA MET A 82 -4.52 2.18 -4.32
C MET A 82 -4.92 2.14 -2.83
N ARG A 83 -5.62 1.10 -2.40
CA ARG A 83 -5.98 0.92 -0.99
C ARG A 83 -4.78 0.52 -0.14
N CYS A 84 -3.84 -0.23 -0.72
CA CYS A 84 -2.58 -0.61 -0.08
C CYS A 84 -1.48 0.43 -0.29
N ALA A 85 -0.52 0.50 0.63
CA ALA A 85 0.73 1.20 0.39
C ALA A 85 1.57 0.42 -0.63
N PHE A 86 2.43 1.11 -1.35
CA PHE A 86 3.31 0.49 -2.35
C PHE A 86 4.19 -0.61 -1.72
N GLY A 87 4.26 -1.75 -2.37
CA GLY A 87 4.97 -2.94 -1.86
C GLY A 87 4.06 -3.96 -1.18
N GLN A 88 2.92 -3.54 -0.64
CA GLN A 88 1.88 -4.45 -0.14
C GLN A 88 1.04 -4.99 -1.31
N VAL A 89 0.40 -6.13 -1.08
CA VAL A 89 -0.49 -6.79 -2.04
C VAL A 89 -1.91 -6.81 -1.48
N TRP A 90 -2.90 -6.43 -2.31
CA TRP A 90 -4.30 -6.58 -1.95
C TRP A 90 -4.70 -8.06 -1.99
N GLN A 91 -5.14 -8.59 -0.87
CA GLN A 91 -5.53 -9.99 -0.72
C GLN A 91 -6.69 -10.13 0.27
N ALA A 92 -7.76 -10.78 -0.13
CA ALA A 92 -8.92 -11.10 0.72
C ALA A 92 -9.46 -9.90 1.53
N GLY A 93 -9.51 -8.70 0.92
CA GLY A 93 -10.05 -7.51 1.57
C GLY A 93 -9.06 -6.71 2.43
N SER A 94 -7.81 -7.11 2.47
CA SER A 94 -6.76 -6.55 3.32
C SER A 94 -5.46 -6.34 2.53
N CYS A 95 -4.53 -5.57 3.10
CA CYS A 95 -3.21 -5.33 2.53
C CYS A 95 -2.18 -6.25 3.19
N ALA A 96 -1.72 -7.26 2.47
CA ALA A 96 -0.73 -8.22 2.94
C ALA A 96 0.70 -7.80 2.56
N GLY A 97 1.68 -8.27 3.34
CA GLY A 97 3.09 -8.01 3.13
C GLY A 97 3.54 -6.64 3.65
N GLU A 98 4.80 -6.33 3.42
CA GLU A 98 5.43 -5.12 3.92
C GLU A 98 5.39 -4.00 2.90
N ALA A 99 5.02 -2.79 3.36
CA ALA A 99 5.13 -1.58 2.56
C ALA A 99 6.60 -1.21 2.35
N LYS A 100 6.96 -0.79 1.13
CA LYS A 100 8.33 -0.43 0.78
C LYS A 100 8.64 1.01 1.14
N LEU A 101 9.67 1.20 1.95
CA LEU A 101 10.30 2.48 2.16
C LEU A 101 11.21 2.80 0.97
N ILE A 102 11.06 3.99 0.39
CA ILE A 102 11.76 4.37 -0.84
C ILE A 102 12.03 5.88 -0.83
N ASN A 103 13.15 6.32 -1.40
CA ASN A 103 13.44 7.74 -1.55
C ASN A 103 12.64 8.35 -2.70
N TRP A 104 12.53 9.68 -2.73
CA TRP A 104 11.62 10.37 -3.63
C TRP A 104 11.89 10.13 -5.12
N HIS A 105 13.16 10.13 -5.55
CA HIS A 105 13.51 9.86 -6.95
C HIS A 105 13.11 8.45 -7.37
N ARG A 106 13.40 7.47 -6.52
CA ARG A 106 12.99 6.08 -6.75
C ARG A 106 11.47 5.90 -6.69
N ALA A 107 10.77 6.73 -5.92
CA ALA A 107 9.31 6.70 -5.88
C ALA A 107 8.70 7.16 -7.22
N LEU A 108 9.25 8.19 -7.85
CA LEU A 108 8.85 8.63 -9.18
C LEU A 108 9.11 7.54 -10.22
N GLU A 109 10.33 6.98 -10.26
CA GLU A 109 10.69 5.86 -11.15
C GLU A 109 9.78 4.63 -10.95
N ALA A 110 9.46 4.28 -9.70
CA ALA A 110 8.63 3.14 -9.37
C ALA A 110 7.16 3.31 -9.78
N ALA A 111 6.68 4.53 -9.87
CA ALA A 111 5.33 4.83 -10.35
C ALA A 111 5.23 4.77 -11.88
N GLU A 112 6.35 5.05 -12.56
CA GLU A 112 6.40 5.08 -14.01
C GLU A 112 6.19 3.68 -14.59
N GLY A 113 5.12 3.52 -15.38
CA GLY A 113 4.76 2.22 -15.96
C GLY A 113 4.26 1.16 -14.95
N PHE A 114 3.99 1.56 -13.70
CA PHE A 114 3.45 0.63 -12.70
C PHE A 114 2.06 0.14 -13.12
N ALA A 115 1.89 -1.18 -13.19
CA ALA A 115 0.63 -1.81 -13.56
C ALA A 115 -0.06 -2.42 -12.33
N PHE A 116 -1.31 -2.01 -12.07
CA PHE A 116 -2.13 -2.54 -10.99
C PHE A 116 -3.62 -2.42 -11.31
N ALA A 117 -4.41 -3.43 -10.94
CA ALA A 117 -5.87 -3.48 -11.16
C ALA A 117 -6.29 -3.25 -12.63
N GLY A 118 -5.46 -3.66 -13.61
CA GLY A 118 -5.73 -3.47 -15.04
C GLY A 118 -5.39 -2.08 -15.59
N TYR A 119 -4.76 -1.21 -14.79
CA TYR A 119 -4.35 0.15 -15.20
C TYR A 119 -2.84 0.31 -15.14
N GLY A 120 -2.27 1.12 -16.05
CA GLY A 120 -0.83 1.39 -16.15
C GLY A 120 -0.49 2.88 -16.06
N ASP A 121 -1.44 3.73 -15.68
CA ASP A 121 -1.29 5.19 -15.58
C ASP A 121 -1.24 5.69 -14.12
N TRP A 122 -0.77 4.84 -13.23
CA TRP A 122 -0.54 5.18 -11.83
C TRP A 122 0.60 6.18 -11.68
N ARG A 123 0.44 7.11 -10.75
CA ARG A 123 1.42 8.15 -10.44
C ARG A 123 1.47 8.44 -8.93
N LEU A 124 2.48 9.17 -8.49
CA LEU A 124 2.45 9.79 -7.18
C LEU A 124 1.33 10.84 -7.15
N PRO A 125 0.60 10.96 -6.02
CA PRO A 125 -0.35 12.05 -5.82
C PRO A 125 0.39 13.39 -5.72
N THR A 126 -0.26 14.47 -6.08
CA THR A 126 0.20 15.82 -5.72
C THR A 126 0.14 15.99 -4.19
N ARG A 127 0.77 17.05 -3.65
CA ARG A 127 0.68 17.41 -2.24
C ARG A 127 -0.76 17.51 -1.77
N ASP A 128 -1.59 18.22 -2.53
CA ASP A 128 -2.97 18.52 -2.15
C ASP A 128 -3.86 17.28 -2.26
N GLU A 129 -3.66 16.45 -3.29
CA GLU A 129 -4.35 15.16 -3.42
C GLU A 129 -4.04 14.25 -2.22
N LEU A 130 -2.77 14.11 -1.85
CA LEU A 130 -2.39 13.26 -0.71
C LEU A 130 -2.91 13.82 0.62
N THR A 131 -2.86 15.15 0.78
CA THR A 131 -3.37 15.86 1.96
C THR A 131 -4.89 15.70 2.11
N SER A 132 -5.63 15.54 1.00
CA SER A 132 -7.08 15.32 1.02
C SER A 132 -7.50 13.99 1.65
N LEU A 133 -6.58 13.04 1.78
CA LEU A 133 -6.82 11.77 2.46
C LEU A 133 -6.75 11.86 3.98
N VAL A 134 -6.24 12.98 4.55
CA VAL A 134 -6.11 13.12 6.01
C VAL A 134 -7.49 13.19 6.65
N TYR A 135 -7.74 12.25 7.56
CA TYR A 135 -8.92 12.18 8.40
C TYR A 135 -8.54 12.24 9.87
N CYS A 136 -8.97 13.29 10.56
CA CYS A 136 -8.80 13.44 12.00
C CYS A 136 -10.01 12.87 12.74
N SER A 137 -9.87 11.71 13.36
CA SER A 137 -10.98 11.04 14.04
C SER A 137 -11.53 11.81 15.26
N SER A 138 -10.74 12.74 15.82
CA SER A 138 -11.22 13.72 16.83
C SER A 138 -12.22 14.73 16.26
N GLY A 139 -12.27 14.90 14.93
CA GLY A 139 -13.00 15.97 14.25
C GLY A 139 -12.29 17.33 14.29
N VAL A 140 -11.10 17.41 14.89
CA VAL A 140 -10.35 18.66 15.05
C VAL A 140 -9.05 18.59 14.25
N ARG A 141 -8.87 19.55 13.36
CA ARG A 141 -7.63 19.78 12.62
C ARG A 141 -7.20 21.23 12.82
N ARG A 142 -5.93 21.45 13.10
CA ARG A 142 -5.38 22.80 13.20
C ARG A 142 -5.60 23.58 11.91
N ALA A 143 -5.91 24.86 12.03
CA ALA A 143 -6.03 25.74 10.87
C ALA A 143 -4.73 25.74 10.03
N PRO A 144 -4.84 25.97 8.71
CA PRO A 144 -3.67 26.16 7.86
C PRO A 144 -2.77 27.27 8.38
N ASP A 145 -1.46 27.14 8.12
CA ASP A 145 -0.50 28.19 8.39
C ASP A 145 -0.62 29.36 7.39
N ALA A 146 0.27 30.35 7.50
CA ALA A 146 0.27 31.54 6.64
C ALA A 146 0.51 31.22 5.14
N ASP A 147 1.16 30.08 4.86
CA ASP A 147 1.41 29.59 3.48
C ASP A 147 0.25 28.68 2.97
N GLY A 148 -0.82 28.55 3.75
CA GLY A 148 -1.99 27.74 3.42
C GLY A 148 -1.74 26.21 3.58
N VAL A 149 -0.65 25.81 4.26
CA VAL A 149 -0.35 24.39 4.53
C VAL A 149 -1.25 23.91 5.66
N PRO A 150 -2.09 22.86 5.42
CA PRO A 150 -2.99 22.35 6.45
C PRO A 150 -2.25 21.84 7.68
N GLY A 151 -2.77 22.18 8.86
CA GLY A 151 -2.20 21.77 10.13
C GLY A 151 -2.44 20.30 10.46
N THR A 152 -1.94 19.90 11.63
CA THR A 152 -2.06 18.56 12.19
C THR A 152 -3.44 18.29 12.76
N CYS A 153 -3.78 17.00 12.95
CA CYS A 153 -4.88 16.60 13.80
C CYS A 153 -4.60 16.99 15.26
N GLU A 154 -5.63 17.41 15.98
CA GLU A 154 -5.58 17.80 17.39
C GLU A 154 -6.58 17.00 18.22
N GLY A 155 -6.41 17.03 19.56
CA GLY A 155 -7.25 16.26 20.48
C GLY A 155 -6.92 14.77 20.48
N ASP A 156 -7.90 13.95 20.88
CA ASP A 156 -7.79 12.50 20.92
C ASP A 156 -8.15 11.92 19.55
N TYR A 157 -7.16 11.77 18.69
CA TYR A 157 -7.29 11.18 17.36
C TYR A 157 -6.51 9.87 17.26
N ARG A 158 -6.94 9.02 16.32
CA ARG A 158 -6.29 7.73 16.02
C ARG A 158 -5.32 7.87 14.85
N ALA A 159 -4.18 7.19 14.96
CA ALA A 159 -3.26 6.97 13.84
C ALA A 159 -3.48 5.57 13.25
N PRO A 160 -3.29 5.39 11.93
CA PRO A 160 -3.02 6.45 10.95
C PRO A 160 -4.21 7.40 10.78
N THR A 161 -3.91 8.67 10.50
CA THR A 161 -4.93 9.71 10.22
C THR A 161 -5.51 9.54 8.81
N LEU A 162 -6.08 8.36 8.57
CA LEU A 162 -6.72 7.90 7.34
C LEU A 162 -8.07 7.25 7.67
N LEU A 163 -8.97 7.23 6.70
CA LEU A 163 -10.21 6.47 6.79
C LEU A 163 -9.91 4.96 6.72
N ARG A 164 -10.11 4.26 7.84
CA ARG A 164 -9.73 2.84 7.97
C ARG A 164 -10.56 1.91 7.10
N ALA A 165 -11.83 2.23 6.86
CA ALA A 165 -12.66 1.45 5.94
C ALA A 165 -12.11 1.47 4.51
N VAL A 166 -11.53 2.59 4.10
CA VAL A 166 -11.00 2.77 2.75
C VAL A 166 -9.58 2.25 2.64
N PHE A 167 -8.72 2.60 3.62
CA PHE A 167 -7.29 2.30 3.64
C PHE A 167 -6.95 1.36 4.79
N ALA A 168 -7.55 0.16 4.76
CA ALA A 168 -7.28 -0.87 5.74
C ALA A 168 -5.78 -1.19 5.80
N ASP A 169 -5.28 -1.48 6.99
CA ASP A 169 -3.88 -1.88 7.25
C ASP A 169 -2.84 -0.88 6.74
N ALA A 170 -3.23 0.39 6.56
CA ALA A 170 -2.29 1.42 6.15
C ALA A 170 -1.24 1.64 7.25
N PRO A 171 0.06 1.50 6.95
CA PRO A 171 1.12 1.77 7.91
C PRO A 171 1.09 3.21 8.43
N VAL A 172 1.31 3.38 9.73
CA VAL A 172 1.42 4.69 10.41
C VAL A 172 2.78 5.29 10.06
N HIS A 173 2.85 6.05 8.99
CA HIS A 173 4.10 6.61 8.47
C HIS A 173 3.87 7.90 7.69
N LYS A 174 4.97 8.54 7.26
CA LYS A 174 5.00 9.60 6.25
C LYS A 174 4.94 8.97 4.85
N TYR A 175 4.27 9.64 3.93
CA TYR A 175 4.14 9.23 2.54
C TYR A 175 4.57 10.35 1.60
N TRP A 176 5.31 10.01 0.53
CA TRP A 176 5.69 10.95 -0.51
C TRP A 176 4.50 11.41 -1.36
N SER A 177 4.49 12.69 -1.69
CA SER A 177 3.80 13.19 -2.89
C SER A 177 4.79 13.32 -4.05
N GLY A 178 4.27 13.51 -5.27
CA GLY A 178 5.07 13.83 -6.46
C GLY A 178 5.46 15.31 -6.55
N THR A 179 5.05 16.14 -5.59
CA THR A 179 5.31 17.58 -5.61
C THR A 179 6.68 17.88 -5.02
N GLN A 180 7.57 18.43 -5.83
CA GLN A 180 8.86 18.95 -5.37
C GLN A 180 8.65 20.26 -4.59
N ASP A 181 9.54 20.54 -3.64
CA ASP A 181 9.55 21.87 -2.99
C ASP A 181 10.22 22.88 -3.93
N GLU A 182 9.48 23.94 -4.28
CA GLU A 182 9.99 25.00 -5.15
C GLU A 182 11.04 25.87 -4.49
N ARG A 183 11.06 25.92 -3.14
CA ARG A 183 12.02 26.72 -2.35
C ARG A 183 13.36 26.03 -2.13
N HIS A 184 13.36 24.68 -2.15
CA HIS A 184 14.55 23.88 -1.90
C HIS A 184 14.62 22.72 -2.90
N SER A 185 15.54 22.75 -3.84
CA SER A 185 15.70 21.76 -4.91
C SER A 185 15.93 20.33 -4.40
N PHE A 186 16.38 20.17 -3.16
CA PHE A 186 16.59 18.89 -2.51
C PHE A 186 15.38 18.42 -1.68
N GLY A 187 14.29 19.22 -1.65
CA GLY A 187 13.07 18.96 -0.89
C GLY A 187 11.94 18.42 -1.75
N ALA A 188 11.09 17.59 -1.15
CA ALA A 188 9.82 17.16 -1.71
C ALA A 188 8.74 17.12 -0.63
N TRP A 189 7.50 17.39 -1.04
CA TRP A 189 6.36 17.37 -0.15
C TRP A 189 5.91 15.96 0.18
N GLY A 190 5.46 15.77 1.42
CA GLY A 190 4.84 14.54 1.88
C GLY A 190 3.82 14.80 2.97
N VAL A 191 3.06 13.77 3.30
CA VAL A 191 2.05 13.79 4.37
C VAL A 191 2.39 12.72 5.39
N SER A 192 2.45 13.09 6.65
CA SER A 192 2.60 12.18 7.77
C SER A 192 1.22 11.73 8.27
N PHE A 193 0.85 10.49 8.01
CA PHE A 193 -0.38 9.94 8.58
C PHE A 193 -0.26 9.52 10.05
N VAL A 194 0.86 9.82 10.70
CA VAL A 194 0.99 9.74 12.16
C VAL A 194 0.07 10.77 12.82
N ASN A 195 0.04 12.01 12.28
CA ASN A 195 -0.67 13.14 12.85
C ASN A 195 -1.35 14.06 11.83
N GLY A 196 -1.36 13.71 10.55
CA GLY A 196 -1.96 14.51 9.48
C GLY A 196 -1.10 15.71 9.02
N ALA A 197 0.16 15.83 9.48
CA ALA A 197 1.06 16.91 9.06
C ALA A 197 1.40 16.81 7.57
N THR A 198 1.31 17.93 6.87
CA THR A 198 1.84 18.13 5.52
C THR A 198 3.14 18.91 5.64
N GLY A 199 4.21 18.46 4.99
CA GLY A 199 5.50 19.13 5.09
C GLY A 199 6.56 18.62 4.12
N VAL A 200 7.63 19.39 3.98
CA VAL A 200 8.77 19.07 3.15
C VAL A 200 9.70 18.09 3.87
N GLY A 201 10.23 17.12 3.15
CA GLY A 201 11.32 16.27 3.58
C GLY A 201 12.46 16.27 2.57
N VAL A 202 13.62 15.81 3.00
CA VAL A 202 14.78 15.68 2.11
C VAL A 202 14.55 14.49 1.16
N GLN A 203 14.72 14.68 -0.14
CA GLN A 203 14.41 13.68 -1.18
C GLN A 203 15.15 12.34 -1.00
N THR A 204 16.22 12.32 -0.20
CA THR A 204 16.96 11.10 0.16
C THR A 204 16.35 10.32 1.31
N GLU A 205 15.36 10.87 2.04
CA GLU A 205 14.64 10.12 3.08
C GLU A 205 13.91 8.92 2.48
N TYR A 206 13.82 7.84 3.27
CA TYR A 206 13.08 6.64 2.91
C TYR A 206 11.71 6.67 3.60
N VAL A 207 10.66 6.90 2.82
CA VAL A 207 9.27 6.94 3.29
C VAL A 207 8.38 6.10 2.39
N LEU A 208 7.13 5.92 2.79
CA LEU A 208 6.16 5.14 2.03
C LEU A 208 5.59 5.94 0.85
N LEU A 209 4.90 5.25 -0.04
CA LEU A 209 4.09 5.88 -1.07
C LEU A 209 2.76 5.15 -1.27
N ARG A 210 1.78 5.88 -1.77
CA ARG A 210 0.48 5.40 -2.23
C ARG A 210 0.20 6.02 -3.58
N LEU A 211 -0.08 5.19 -4.56
CA LEU A 211 -0.30 5.68 -5.92
C LEU A 211 -1.76 6.05 -6.15
N VAL A 212 -1.93 6.95 -7.10
CA VAL A 212 -3.23 7.48 -7.52
C VAL A 212 -3.27 7.55 -9.05
N ARG A 213 -4.46 7.51 -9.63
CA ARG A 213 -4.71 7.80 -11.04
C ARG A 213 -6.00 8.61 -11.20
N SER A 214 -6.19 9.27 -12.34
CA SER A 214 -7.46 9.91 -12.69
C SER A 214 -8.42 8.89 -13.31
N THR A 215 -9.70 8.90 -12.91
CA THR A 215 -10.73 8.07 -13.55
C THR A 215 -11.15 8.62 -14.93
N ALA A 216 -10.87 9.89 -15.23
CA ALA A 216 -11.20 10.51 -16.51
C ALA A 216 -10.45 9.91 -17.72
N HIS A 217 -9.36 9.14 -17.46
CA HIS A 217 -8.66 8.37 -18.48
C HIS A 217 -9.00 6.88 -18.29
N ALA A 218 -10.24 6.49 -18.62
CA ALA A 218 -10.52 5.07 -18.83
C ALA A 218 -9.62 4.54 -19.95
N PRO A 219 -9.01 3.32 -19.82
CA PRO A 219 -8.25 2.74 -20.91
C PRO A 219 -9.16 2.68 -22.14
N ARG A 220 -8.66 3.13 -23.30
CA ARG A 220 -9.32 2.79 -24.56
C ARG A 220 -9.31 1.29 -24.66
N GLN A 221 -10.51 0.71 -24.68
CA GLN A 221 -10.68 -0.69 -25.06
C GLN A 221 -10.45 -0.71 -26.59
N ASP A 222 -9.22 -1.11 -26.98
CA ASP A 222 -8.91 -1.47 -28.37
C ASP A 222 -9.36 -2.91 -28.60
#